data_ab99e13ed92891aa6d798e9e589a98b8
#
_entry.id   ab99e13ed92891aa6d798e9e589a98b8
#
_cell.length_a   1.000
_cell.length_b   1.000
_cell.length_c   1.000
_cell.angle_alpha   90.00
_cell.angle_beta   90.00
_cell.angle_gamma   90.00
#
_symmetry.space_group_name_H-M   'P 1'
#
loop_
_entity.id
_entity.type
_entity.pdbx_description
1 polymer ?
#
loop_
_entity_poly.entity_id
_entity_poly.type
_entity_poly.pdbx_seq_one_letter_code
_entity_poly.pdbx_strand_id
1 'polypeptide(L)'
;MTTDTETASRMDAFGGLAGAYLHTPFCAAICPYCDFAVVAGKDDLIERYCDAVVAEIGMDRPWRPLDAVYVGGGTPSRVPGHQLNRFLDALSSLHGINEAAEVTLEANPEDWTGEIAASFRAAGFNRVSFGAQSFDSSVLLSLGRRHGPDQIPTSVATARAEGFSSVSIDLIYGSPDESDRSWLATVEAAVAAGPDHVSCYALTVEAGTKLGRQVSLGAPAPDPDIQASRFAIADSILIANGLTRYEVSNWSRPGHECVYNSIVWAQGDYLAYGNGAHGFLDGVRSRNFRHLETYLRAVENRESPTAGEEFLTGWDLELDRIFVGLRRSAGVAVGPGGRVFIGDGDGQRLIEAGVVSVNGDRLKVENPMLTDEVLRVVLGLKVGEHGPDGDTLMGAYA
;
A
#
# COMPACT_ATOMS: atom_id res chain seq x y z
N MET A 1 1.26 8.13 26.20
CA MET A 1 0.62 8.82 25.06
C MET A 1 1.68 9.71 24.44
N THR A 2 2.17 9.39 23.24
CA THR A 2 3.02 10.29 22.45
C THR A 2 2.20 11.51 22.07
N THR A 3 2.81 12.70 22.06
CA THR A 3 2.11 13.92 21.63
C THR A 3 1.88 13.89 20.12
N ASP A 4 0.87 14.61 19.63
CA ASP A 4 0.60 14.70 18.18
C ASP A 4 1.83 15.19 17.39
N THR A 5 2.65 16.05 18.00
CA THR A 5 3.89 16.55 17.41
C THR A 5 4.96 15.47 17.28
N GLU A 6 5.13 14.59 18.28
CA GLU A 6 6.08 13.48 18.23
C GLU A 6 5.68 12.46 17.16
N THR A 7 4.37 12.15 17.05
CA THR A 7 3.84 11.28 16.02
C THR A 7 4.07 11.86 14.64
N ALA A 8 3.80 13.15 14.42
CA ALA A 8 4.02 13.83 13.16
C ALA A 8 5.51 13.83 12.74
N SER A 9 6.41 14.16 13.67
CA SER A 9 7.87 14.14 13.41
C SER A 9 8.36 12.73 13.04
N ARG A 10 7.87 11.69 13.72
CA ARG A 10 8.19 10.30 13.37
C ARG A 10 7.69 9.94 11.99
N MET A 11 6.47 10.32 11.63
CA MET A 11 5.89 10.03 10.31
C MET A 11 6.60 10.76 9.17
N ASP A 12 7.13 11.97 9.41
CA ASP A 12 7.92 12.68 8.41
C ASP A 12 9.32 12.06 8.22
N ALA A 13 9.88 11.46 9.28
CA ALA A 13 11.18 10.79 9.20
C ALA A 13 11.20 9.60 8.23
N PHE A 14 10.03 8.99 7.93
CA PHE A 14 9.93 7.93 6.92
C PHE A 14 10.35 8.39 5.51
N GLY A 15 10.21 9.69 5.18
CA GLY A 15 10.68 10.24 3.91
C GLY A 15 12.21 10.17 3.72
N GLY A 16 12.96 10.00 4.81
CA GLY A 16 14.42 9.79 4.77
C GLY A 16 14.83 8.32 4.63
N LEU A 17 13.90 7.36 4.73
CA LEU A 17 14.17 5.94 4.61
C LEU A 17 14.18 5.48 3.15
N ALA A 18 14.74 4.28 2.91
CA ALA A 18 14.84 3.65 1.60
C ALA A 18 13.96 2.40 1.53
N GLY A 19 13.10 2.32 0.52
CA GLY A 19 12.25 1.16 0.28
C GLY A 19 12.60 0.39 -0.99
N ALA A 20 12.14 -0.88 -1.06
CA ALA A 20 12.07 -1.64 -2.30
C ALA A 20 10.75 -2.44 -2.36
N TYR A 21 10.09 -2.41 -3.50
CA TYR A 21 8.92 -3.22 -3.82
C TYR A 21 9.28 -4.29 -4.84
N LEU A 22 8.88 -5.53 -4.57
CA LEU A 22 9.03 -6.63 -5.53
C LEU A 22 7.66 -7.21 -5.83
N HIS A 23 7.29 -7.15 -7.10
CA HIS A 23 6.04 -7.71 -7.55
C HIS A 23 6.16 -9.21 -7.82
N THR A 24 5.18 -10.00 -7.39
CA THR A 24 5.04 -11.42 -7.77
C THR A 24 3.66 -11.64 -8.37
N PRO A 25 3.53 -11.96 -9.67
CA PRO A 25 2.22 -11.93 -10.34
C PRO A 25 1.36 -13.19 -10.13
N PHE A 26 1.85 -14.22 -9.47
CA PHE A 26 1.22 -15.54 -9.45
C PHE A 26 0.06 -15.62 -8.47
N CYS A 27 -1.11 -16.07 -8.97
CA CYS A 27 -2.30 -16.36 -8.17
C CYS A 27 -2.86 -17.74 -8.50
N ALA A 28 -3.54 -18.37 -7.54
CA ALA A 28 -4.30 -19.59 -7.80
C ALA A 28 -5.52 -19.33 -8.70
N ALA A 29 -6.16 -18.17 -8.51
CA ALA A 29 -7.27 -17.64 -9.31
C ALA A 29 -7.26 -16.11 -9.23
N ILE A 30 -7.80 -15.45 -10.26
CA ILE A 30 -7.94 -13.99 -10.26
C ILE A 30 -9.26 -13.64 -9.60
N CYS A 31 -9.22 -12.87 -8.51
CA CYS A 31 -10.40 -12.38 -7.81
C CYS A 31 -11.24 -11.45 -8.71
N PRO A 32 -12.59 -11.46 -8.59
CA PRO A 32 -13.47 -10.69 -9.48
C PRO A 32 -13.20 -9.17 -9.51
N TYR A 33 -12.67 -8.62 -8.41
CA TYR A 33 -12.40 -7.19 -8.24
C TYR A 33 -10.96 -6.79 -8.55
N CYS A 34 -10.04 -7.77 -8.70
CA CYS A 34 -8.61 -7.51 -8.77
C CYS A 34 -8.20 -6.95 -10.13
N ASP A 35 -7.51 -5.80 -10.11
CA ASP A 35 -6.93 -5.17 -11.30
C ASP A 35 -5.39 -5.21 -11.30
N PHE A 36 -4.76 -5.89 -10.36
CA PHE A 36 -3.30 -6.01 -10.29
C PHE A 36 -2.72 -6.73 -11.52
N ALA A 37 -1.41 -6.57 -11.73
CA ALA A 37 -0.68 -7.23 -12.82
C ALA A 37 -0.43 -8.72 -12.51
N VAL A 38 -1.49 -9.52 -12.48
CA VAL A 38 -1.47 -10.92 -12.02
C VAL A 38 -1.80 -11.92 -13.12
N VAL A 39 -1.35 -13.14 -12.92
CA VAL A 39 -1.65 -14.31 -13.77
C VAL A 39 -2.09 -15.50 -12.91
N ALA A 40 -3.00 -16.32 -13.42
CA ALA A 40 -3.40 -17.56 -12.77
C ALA A 40 -3.04 -18.78 -13.63
N GLY A 41 -2.69 -19.90 -12.96
CA GLY A 41 -2.36 -21.14 -13.65
C GLY A 41 -1.07 -21.07 -14.47
N LYS A 42 -0.10 -20.27 -14.02
CA LYS A 42 1.22 -20.06 -14.65
C LYS A 42 2.36 -20.39 -13.69
N ASP A 43 2.16 -21.33 -12.79
CA ASP A 43 3.16 -21.71 -11.79
C ASP A 43 4.43 -22.31 -12.42
N ASP A 44 4.32 -22.81 -13.66
CA ASP A 44 5.44 -23.24 -14.50
C ASP A 44 6.41 -22.11 -14.87
N LEU A 45 5.99 -20.84 -14.76
CA LEU A 45 6.83 -19.68 -15.03
C LEU A 45 7.50 -19.11 -13.79
N ILE A 46 7.26 -19.63 -12.59
CA ILE A 46 7.78 -19.07 -11.32
C ILE A 46 9.32 -18.97 -11.35
N GLU A 47 10.01 -20.06 -11.73
CA GLU A 47 11.47 -20.08 -11.77
C GLU A 47 12.03 -19.06 -12.77
N ARG A 48 11.51 -19.08 -14.02
CA ARG A 48 11.88 -18.13 -15.08
C ARG A 48 11.65 -16.68 -14.64
N TYR A 49 10.55 -16.44 -13.94
CA TYR A 49 10.23 -15.11 -13.41
C TYR A 49 11.20 -14.68 -12.31
N CYS A 50 11.53 -15.58 -11.40
CA CYS A 50 12.48 -15.27 -10.34
C CYS A 50 13.87 -15.00 -10.89
N ASP A 51 14.31 -15.73 -11.93
CA ASP A 51 15.54 -15.46 -12.65
C ASP A 51 15.53 -14.04 -13.27
N ALA A 52 14.39 -13.66 -13.86
CA ALA A 52 14.25 -12.33 -14.45
C ALA A 52 14.29 -11.22 -13.39
N VAL A 53 13.59 -11.35 -12.25
CA VAL A 53 13.64 -10.33 -11.18
C VAL A 53 15.06 -10.18 -10.62
N VAL A 54 15.78 -11.28 -10.40
CA VAL A 54 17.20 -11.23 -9.97
C VAL A 54 18.07 -10.55 -11.02
N ALA A 55 17.84 -10.84 -12.30
CA ALA A 55 18.58 -10.19 -13.39
C ALA A 55 18.26 -8.70 -13.51
N GLU A 56 16.99 -8.30 -13.31
CA GLU A 56 16.56 -6.90 -13.28
C GLU A 56 17.26 -6.13 -12.16
N ILE A 57 17.28 -6.67 -10.91
CA ILE A 57 18.03 -6.08 -9.80
C ILE A 57 19.49 -5.88 -10.17
N GLY A 58 20.09 -6.87 -10.83
CA GLY A 58 21.49 -6.80 -11.29
C GLY A 58 21.77 -5.78 -12.40
N MET A 59 20.75 -5.22 -13.05
CA MET A 59 20.89 -4.13 -14.02
C MET A 59 21.00 -2.74 -13.36
N ASP A 60 20.59 -2.61 -12.10
CA ASP A 60 20.66 -1.35 -11.37
C ASP A 60 22.09 -1.02 -10.90
N ARG A 61 22.23 0.22 -10.44
CA ARG A 61 23.45 0.69 -9.78
C ARG A 61 23.30 0.57 -8.27
N PRO A 62 24.41 0.33 -7.53
CA PRO A 62 24.39 0.39 -6.08
C PRO A 62 23.77 1.71 -5.58
N TRP A 63 22.91 1.59 -4.59
CA TRP A 63 22.26 2.72 -3.92
C TRP A 63 22.55 2.67 -2.41
N ARG A 64 21.72 3.23 -1.58
CA ARG A 64 21.84 3.17 -0.11
C ARG A 64 21.18 1.90 0.45
N PRO A 65 21.56 1.43 1.64
CA PRO A 65 20.90 0.30 2.28
C PRO A 65 19.40 0.52 2.48
N LEU A 66 18.63 -0.55 2.29
CA LEU A 66 17.16 -0.55 2.37
C LEU A 66 16.68 -0.68 3.82
N ASP A 67 15.72 0.13 4.20
CA ASP A 67 15.03 0.11 5.49
C ASP A 67 13.74 -0.71 5.45
N ALA A 68 13.17 -0.90 4.24
CA ALA A 68 12.00 -1.74 4.01
C ALA A 68 12.09 -2.47 2.67
N VAL A 69 11.72 -3.75 2.68
CA VAL A 69 11.48 -4.55 1.46
C VAL A 69 10.06 -5.10 1.53
N TYR A 70 9.28 -4.88 0.48
CA TYR A 70 7.91 -5.34 0.40
C TYR A 70 7.70 -6.24 -0.82
N VAL A 71 7.36 -7.51 -0.60
CA VAL A 71 7.05 -8.47 -1.66
C VAL A 71 5.54 -8.65 -1.71
N GLY A 72 4.93 -8.14 -2.79
CA GLY A 72 3.49 -8.10 -2.95
C GLY A 72 3.02 -8.43 -4.37
N GLY A 73 1.76 -8.11 -4.65
CA GLY A 73 1.14 -8.18 -5.98
C GLY A 73 0.07 -9.22 -6.14
N GLY A 74 0.40 -10.41 -6.63
CA GLY A 74 -0.53 -11.54 -6.74
C GLY A 74 -0.67 -12.28 -5.42
N THR A 75 0.14 -13.31 -5.25
CA THR A 75 0.19 -14.10 -4.01
C THR A 75 1.63 -14.56 -3.77
N PRO A 76 2.47 -13.76 -3.11
CA PRO A 76 3.86 -14.13 -2.84
C PRO A 76 4.02 -15.46 -2.11
N SER A 77 3.09 -15.84 -1.24
CA SER A 77 3.12 -17.13 -0.53
C SER A 77 3.02 -18.37 -1.45
N ARG A 78 2.69 -18.20 -2.73
CA ARG A 78 2.74 -19.27 -3.74
C ARG A 78 4.13 -19.50 -4.31
N VAL A 79 5.01 -18.51 -4.21
CA VAL A 79 6.41 -18.63 -4.64
C VAL A 79 7.20 -19.32 -3.54
N PRO A 80 7.97 -20.38 -3.83
CA PRO A 80 8.77 -21.05 -2.80
C PRO A 80 9.71 -20.09 -2.06
N GLY A 81 9.83 -20.22 -0.74
CA GLY A 81 10.62 -19.31 0.08
C GLY A 81 12.08 -19.15 -0.38
N HIS A 82 12.72 -20.23 -0.86
CA HIS A 82 14.08 -20.15 -1.40
C HIS A 82 14.19 -19.30 -2.68
N GLN A 83 13.12 -19.19 -3.47
CA GLN A 83 13.11 -18.31 -4.65
C GLN A 83 12.99 -16.84 -4.23
N LEU A 84 12.13 -16.53 -3.24
CA LEU A 84 12.04 -15.17 -2.71
C LEU A 84 13.32 -14.77 -1.95
N ASN A 85 14.00 -15.72 -1.31
CA ASN A 85 15.32 -15.47 -0.70
C ASN A 85 16.32 -14.92 -1.73
N ARG A 86 16.31 -15.42 -2.96
CA ARG A 86 17.19 -14.92 -4.05
C ARG A 86 16.97 -13.44 -4.33
N PHE A 87 15.73 -12.93 -4.18
CA PHE A 87 15.47 -11.49 -4.32
C PHE A 87 16.16 -10.70 -3.21
N LEU A 88 16.01 -11.18 -1.95
CA LEU A 88 16.65 -10.54 -0.81
C LEU A 88 18.17 -10.59 -0.89
N ASP A 89 18.74 -11.72 -1.33
CA ASP A 89 20.18 -11.87 -1.55
C ASP A 89 20.70 -10.90 -2.64
N ALA A 90 19.96 -10.76 -3.75
CA ALA A 90 20.30 -9.83 -4.83
C ALA A 90 20.24 -8.37 -4.35
N LEU A 91 19.17 -7.96 -3.66
CA LEU A 91 19.04 -6.63 -3.08
C LEU A 91 20.13 -6.36 -2.05
N SER A 92 20.36 -7.30 -1.13
CA SER A 92 21.39 -7.18 -0.10
C SER A 92 22.79 -7.04 -0.69
N SER A 93 23.08 -7.80 -1.76
CA SER A 93 24.38 -7.75 -2.43
C SER A 93 24.62 -6.45 -3.17
N LEU A 94 23.57 -5.85 -3.76
CA LEU A 94 23.69 -4.65 -4.58
C LEU A 94 23.55 -3.36 -3.78
N HIS A 95 22.54 -3.28 -2.88
CA HIS A 95 22.18 -2.07 -2.15
C HIS A 95 22.53 -2.17 -0.66
N GLY A 96 22.51 -3.39 -0.10
CA GLY A 96 22.46 -3.64 1.34
C GLY A 96 21.02 -3.63 1.85
N ILE A 97 20.74 -4.40 2.91
CA ILE A 97 19.50 -4.37 3.67
C ILE A 97 19.90 -4.13 5.12
N ASN A 98 19.36 -3.11 5.76
CA ASN A 98 19.66 -2.79 7.15
C ASN A 98 19.21 -3.93 8.08
N GLU A 99 19.95 -4.19 9.15
CA GLU A 99 19.65 -5.28 10.10
C GLU A 99 18.25 -5.15 10.72
N ALA A 100 17.79 -3.91 10.93
CA ALA A 100 16.46 -3.59 11.47
C ALA A 100 15.38 -3.41 10.38
N ALA A 101 15.68 -3.71 9.11
CA ALA A 101 14.74 -3.51 8.02
C ALA A 101 13.46 -4.33 8.19
N GLU A 102 12.32 -3.74 7.85
CA GLU A 102 11.08 -4.46 7.68
C GLU A 102 11.08 -5.22 6.35
N VAL A 103 10.95 -6.53 6.40
CA VAL A 103 10.88 -7.39 5.21
C VAL A 103 9.51 -8.07 5.21
N THR A 104 8.61 -7.55 4.38
CA THR A 104 7.20 -7.95 4.31
C THR A 104 6.92 -8.86 3.13
N LEU A 105 6.05 -9.87 3.34
CA LEU A 105 5.39 -10.58 2.24
C LEU A 105 3.87 -10.57 2.42
N GLU A 106 3.16 -10.57 1.29
CA GLU A 106 1.72 -10.83 1.24
C GLU A 106 1.46 -12.34 1.13
N ALA A 107 0.41 -12.82 1.80
CA ALA A 107 0.04 -14.22 1.82
C ALA A 107 -1.49 -14.41 1.80
N ASN A 108 -1.93 -15.56 1.30
CA ASN A 108 -3.31 -15.98 1.48
C ASN A 108 -3.40 -17.03 2.60
N PRO A 109 -4.48 -17.01 3.41
CA PRO A 109 -4.66 -17.97 4.50
C PRO A 109 -4.68 -19.44 4.03
N GLU A 110 -5.20 -19.73 2.84
CA GLU A 110 -5.27 -21.09 2.29
C GLU A 110 -3.90 -21.69 1.92
N ASP A 111 -2.91 -20.84 1.66
CA ASP A 111 -1.56 -21.26 1.27
C ASP A 111 -0.59 -21.28 2.48
N TRP A 112 -1.07 -20.98 3.72
CA TRP A 112 -0.22 -20.75 4.89
C TRP A 112 -0.19 -21.95 5.84
N THR A 113 0.95 -22.62 5.91
CA THR A 113 1.23 -23.73 6.85
C THR A 113 2.47 -23.42 7.70
N GLY A 114 2.73 -24.18 8.78
CA GLY A 114 3.94 -24.01 9.59
C GLY A 114 5.21 -24.18 8.77
N GLU A 115 5.27 -25.16 7.86
CA GLU A 115 6.41 -25.39 6.98
C GLU A 115 6.65 -24.19 6.03
N ILE A 116 5.60 -23.65 5.45
CA ILE A 116 5.67 -22.48 4.58
C ILE A 116 6.11 -21.24 5.37
N ALA A 117 5.50 -20.99 6.54
CA ALA A 117 5.89 -19.90 7.42
C ALA A 117 7.36 -19.97 7.83
N ALA A 118 7.82 -21.16 8.27
CA ALA A 118 9.23 -21.41 8.62
C ALA A 118 10.17 -21.14 7.43
N SER A 119 9.77 -21.53 6.20
CA SER A 119 10.57 -21.31 5.00
C SER A 119 10.75 -19.82 4.70
N PHE A 120 9.69 -18.99 4.87
CA PHE A 120 9.78 -17.53 4.69
C PHE A 120 10.56 -16.85 5.83
N ARG A 121 10.41 -17.34 7.07
CA ARG A 121 11.26 -16.84 8.18
C ARG A 121 12.75 -17.11 7.89
N ALA A 122 13.09 -18.32 7.44
CA ALA A 122 14.45 -18.67 7.07
C ALA A 122 14.97 -17.84 5.88
N ALA A 123 14.08 -17.42 4.97
CA ALA A 123 14.40 -16.51 3.86
C ALA A 123 14.61 -15.05 4.29
N GLY A 124 14.32 -14.67 5.55
CA GLY A 124 14.55 -13.33 6.07
C GLY A 124 13.30 -12.45 6.24
N PHE A 125 12.11 -12.95 5.90
CA PHE A 125 10.88 -12.19 6.10
C PHE A 125 10.54 -12.07 7.59
N ASN A 126 10.17 -10.87 8.05
CA ASN A 126 9.84 -10.61 9.46
C ASN A 126 8.43 -10.04 9.66
N ARG A 127 7.75 -9.65 8.57
CA ARG A 127 6.35 -9.19 8.57
C ARG A 127 5.56 -9.97 7.51
N VAL A 128 4.29 -10.30 7.81
CA VAL A 128 3.37 -10.93 6.86
C VAL A 128 2.02 -10.21 6.86
N SER A 129 1.43 -9.99 5.67
CA SER A 129 0.06 -9.47 5.50
C SER A 129 -0.83 -10.54 4.89
N PHE A 130 -1.91 -10.90 5.59
CA PHE A 130 -2.85 -11.91 5.13
C PHE A 130 -4.04 -11.27 4.43
N GLY A 131 -4.24 -11.59 3.14
CA GLY A 131 -5.44 -11.24 2.41
C GLY A 131 -6.66 -12.00 2.92
N ALA A 132 -7.15 -11.67 4.09
CA ALA A 132 -8.32 -12.29 4.72
C ALA A 132 -9.64 -11.85 4.08
N GLN A 133 -9.77 -10.58 3.78
CA GLN A 133 -10.88 -9.88 3.14
C GLN A 133 -12.18 -9.83 3.98
N SER A 134 -12.63 -10.95 4.54
CA SER A 134 -13.82 -11.03 5.40
C SER A 134 -13.78 -12.29 6.29
N PHE A 135 -14.53 -12.28 7.39
CA PHE A 135 -14.81 -13.46 8.20
C PHE A 135 -16.22 -14.04 7.95
N ASP A 136 -16.93 -13.51 6.97
CA ASP A 136 -18.22 -14.03 6.52
C ASP A 136 -18.02 -14.90 5.26
N SER A 137 -18.44 -16.17 5.34
CA SER A 137 -18.26 -17.14 4.25
C SER A 137 -18.99 -16.75 2.96
N SER A 138 -20.13 -16.05 3.04
CA SER A 138 -20.87 -15.59 1.87
C SER A 138 -20.18 -14.43 1.17
N VAL A 139 -19.62 -13.50 1.95
CA VAL A 139 -18.81 -12.38 1.45
C VAL A 139 -17.51 -12.92 0.82
N LEU A 140 -16.82 -13.86 1.48
CA LEU A 140 -15.63 -14.51 0.93
C LEU A 140 -15.92 -15.16 -0.43
N LEU A 141 -17.05 -15.87 -0.55
CA LEU A 141 -17.45 -16.51 -1.80
C LEU A 141 -17.71 -15.48 -2.92
N SER A 142 -18.39 -14.36 -2.59
CA SER A 142 -18.68 -13.30 -3.57
C SER A 142 -17.40 -12.58 -4.02
N LEU A 143 -16.43 -12.42 -3.12
CA LEU A 143 -15.10 -11.89 -3.42
C LEU A 143 -14.18 -12.91 -4.12
N GLY A 144 -14.66 -14.15 -4.38
CA GLY A 144 -13.89 -15.17 -5.06
C GLY A 144 -12.74 -15.76 -4.24
N ARG A 145 -12.84 -15.67 -2.90
CA ARG A 145 -11.83 -16.22 -1.99
C ARG A 145 -12.00 -17.73 -1.83
N ARG A 146 -10.91 -18.43 -1.56
CA ARG A 146 -10.86 -19.89 -1.47
C ARG A 146 -10.73 -20.39 -0.04
N HIS A 147 -10.22 -19.55 0.86
CA HIS A 147 -10.15 -19.88 2.30
C HIS A 147 -11.48 -19.67 3.00
N GLY A 148 -11.65 -20.39 4.11
CA GLY A 148 -12.73 -20.15 5.04
C GLY A 148 -12.30 -19.23 6.20
N PRO A 149 -13.27 -18.66 6.95
CA PRO A 149 -12.97 -17.73 8.04
C PRO A 149 -12.10 -18.34 9.15
N ASP A 150 -12.21 -19.66 9.42
CA ASP A 150 -11.42 -20.35 10.46
C ASP A 150 -9.93 -20.47 10.13
N GLN A 151 -9.55 -20.33 8.85
CA GLN A 151 -8.16 -20.37 8.44
C GLN A 151 -7.39 -19.11 8.82
N ILE A 152 -8.08 -17.97 8.96
CA ILE A 152 -7.44 -16.68 9.25
C ILE A 152 -6.78 -16.65 10.64
N PRO A 153 -7.49 -16.96 11.75
CA PRO A 153 -6.86 -17.02 13.07
C PRO A 153 -5.74 -18.05 13.14
N THR A 154 -5.89 -19.18 12.45
CA THR A 154 -4.87 -20.23 12.35
C THR A 154 -3.61 -19.69 11.67
N SER A 155 -3.74 -18.94 10.57
CA SER A 155 -2.61 -18.34 9.86
C SER A 155 -1.87 -17.32 10.72
N VAL A 156 -2.60 -16.46 11.45
CA VAL A 156 -2.02 -15.50 12.41
C VAL A 156 -1.23 -16.23 13.51
N ALA A 157 -1.84 -17.24 14.13
CA ALA A 157 -1.19 -18.03 15.17
C ALA A 157 0.07 -18.75 14.66
N THR A 158 0.02 -19.32 13.46
CA THR A 158 1.15 -19.99 12.80
C THR A 158 2.28 -18.99 12.51
N ALA A 159 1.99 -17.82 11.97
CA ALA A 159 3.01 -16.78 11.71
C ALA A 159 3.72 -16.37 13.02
N ARG A 160 2.97 -16.18 14.09
CA ARG A 160 3.57 -15.86 15.40
C ARG A 160 4.42 -17.00 15.96
N ALA A 161 3.96 -18.23 15.85
CA ALA A 161 4.71 -19.40 16.32
C ALA A 161 6.05 -19.54 15.59
N GLU A 162 6.10 -19.19 14.30
CA GLU A 162 7.32 -19.21 13.50
C GLU A 162 8.16 -17.92 13.65
N GLY A 163 7.77 -16.97 14.52
CA GLY A 163 8.58 -15.82 14.90
C GLY A 163 8.48 -14.62 13.97
N PHE A 164 7.37 -14.44 13.23
CA PHE A 164 7.09 -13.17 12.57
C PHE A 164 6.87 -12.08 13.62
N SER A 165 7.59 -10.97 13.50
CA SER A 165 7.54 -9.85 14.45
C SER A 165 6.31 -8.98 14.29
N SER A 166 5.71 -8.95 13.07
CA SER A 166 4.50 -8.22 12.77
C SER A 166 3.58 -9.03 11.85
N VAL A 167 2.29 -9.10 12.20
CA VAL A 167 1.27 -9.82 11.44
C VAL A 167 0.11 -8.87 11.13
N SER A 168 -0.20 -8.73 9.84
CA SER A 168 -1.31 -7.92 9.33
C SER A 168 -2.46 -8.80 8.83
N ILE A 169 -3.68 -8.27 8.95
CA ILE A 169 -4.89 -8.79 8.31
C ILE A 169 -5.46 -7.71 7.40
N ASP A 170 -5.68 -8.05 6.13
CA ASP A 170 -6.29 -7.15 5.16
C ASP A 170 -7.78 -7.51 4.99
N LEU A 171 -8.66 -6.52 5.13
CA LEU A 171 -10.10 -6.62 5.02
C LEU A 171 -10.63 -5.77 3.86
N ILE A 172 -11.71 -6.21 3.24
CA ILE A 172 -12.44 -5.46 2.21
C ILE A 172 -13.87 -5.24 2.70
N TYR A 173 -14.31 -3.98 2.74
CA TYR A 173 -15.67 -3.61 3.09
C TYR A 173 -16.42 -3.00 1.91
N GLY A 174 -17.77 -3.02 1.99
CA GLY A 174 -18.64 -2.42 0.99
C GLY A 174 -19.00 -3.37 -0.16
N SER A 175 -18.80 -4.67 0.01
CA SER A 175 -19.40 -5.65 -0.91
C SER A 175 -20.94 -5.54 -0.86
N PRO A 176 -21.64 -5.54 -2.00
CA PRO A 176 -23.11 -5.57 -2.02
C PRO A 176 -23.73 -6.75 -1.25
N ASP A 177 -23.00 -7.86 -1.13
CA ASP A 177 -23.44 -9.07 -0.41
C ASP A 177 -23.15 -9.02 1.10
N GLU A 178 -22.56 -7.92 1.59
CA GLU A 178 -22.19 -7.72 2.97
C GLU A 178 -23.26 -6.89 3.69
N SER A 179 -23.69 -7.32 4.88
CA SER A 179 -24.55 -6.53 5.79
C SER A 179 -23.71 -5.82 6.85
N ASP A 180 -24.28 -4.79 7.50
CA ASP A 180 -23.60 -4.10 8.61
C ASP A 180 -23.30 -5.08 9.76
N ARG A 181 -24.17 -6.06 9.98
CA ARG A 181 -23.95 -7.11 10.98
C ARG A 181 -22.79 -8.03 10.62
N SER A 182 -22.67 -8.44 9.35
CA SER A 182 -21.55 -9.30 8.90
C SER A 182 -20.24 -8.54 8.92
N TRP A 183 -20.25 -7.24 8.58
CA TRP A 183 -19.07 -6.39 8.69
C TRP A 183 -18.63 -6.19 10.13
N LEU A 184 -19.56 -5.85 11.04
CA LEU A 184 -19.27 -5.76 12.47
C LEU A 184 -18.60 -7.04 12.99
N ALA A 185 -19.21 -8.20 12.72
CA ALA A 185 -18.66 -9.49 13.12
C ALA A 185 -17.28 -9.78 12.49
N THR A 186 -17.05 -9.35 11.26
CA THR A 186 -15.76 -9.47 10.57
C THR A 186 -14.67 -8.67 11.29
N VAL A 187 -14.93 -7.41 11.65
CA VAL A 187 -13.94 -6.57 12.35
C VAL A 187 -13.65 -7.11 13.76
N GLU A 188 -14.70 -7.53 14.50
CA GLU A 188 -14.54 -8.14 15.82
C GLU A 188 -13.71 -9.44 15.75
N ALA A 189 -13.96 -10.29 14.76
CA ALA A 189 -13.20 -11.53 14.55
C ALA A 189 -11.75 -11.24 14.15
N ALA A 190 -11.51 -10.22 13.32
CA ALA A 190 -10.16 -9.79 12.97
C ALA A 190 -9.39 -9.33 14.21
N VAL A 191 -9.99 -8.52 15.07
CA VAL A 191 -9.39 -8.11 16.35
C VAL A 191 -9.12 -9.32 17.24
N ALA A 192 -10.08 -10.25 17.35
CA ALA A 192 -9.94 -11.46 18.18
C ALA A 192 -8.82 -12.39 17.69
N ALA A 193 -8.50 -12.38 16.39
CA ALA A 193 -7.35 -13.11 15.83
C ALA A 193 -5.99 -12.54 16.33
N GLY A 194 -5.98 -11.33 16.89
CA GLY A 194 -4.83 -10.73 17.55
C GLY A 194 -3.72 -10.25 16.61
N PRO A 195 -4.00 -9.58 15.48
CA PRO A 195 -2.98 -9.03 14.63
C PRO A 195 -2.32 -7.80 15.27
N ASP A 196 -1.16 -7.41 14.72
CA ASP A 196 -0.49 -6.16 15.07
C ASP A 196 -0.95 -5.00 14.19
N HIS A 197 -1.51 -5.33 13.02
CA HIS A 197 -1.88 -4.38 11.99
C HIS A 197 -3.15 -4.88 11.28
N VAL A 198 -4.03 -3.96 10.90
CA VAL A 198 -5.22 -4.26 10.10
C VAL A 198 -5.34 -3.23 8.98
N SER A 199 -5.52 -3.72 7.77
CA SER A 199 -5.90 -2.89 6.62
C SER A 199 -7.38 -3.06 6.34
N CYS A 200 -8.11 -1.96 6.10
CA CYS A 200 -9.51 -2.01 5.67
C CYS A 200 -9.65 -1.20 4.38
N TYR A 201 -9.95 -1.88 3.28
CA TYR A 201 -10.10 -1.27 1.97
C TYR A 201 -11.57 -1.24 1.54
N ALA A 202 -12.01 -0.10 1.01
CA ALA A 202 -13.31 -0.04 0.34
C ALA A 202 -13.25 -0.88 -0.95
N LEU A 203 -14.27 -1.70 -1.19
CA LEU A 203 -14.38 -2.39 -2.47
C LEU A 203 -14.57 -1.36 -3.59
N THR A 204 -13.63 -1.30 -4.52
CA THR A 204 -13.68 -0.43 -5.70
C THR A 204 -14.06 -1.21 -6.96
N VAL A 205 -14.69 -0.53 -7.91
CA VAL A 205 -15.09 -1.10 -9.19
C VAL A 205 -14.13 -0.66 -10.26
N GLU A 206 -13.12 -1.49 -10.52
CA GLU A 206 -12.08 -1.17 -11.50
C GLU A 206 -12.48 -1.60 -12.92
N ALA A 207 -12.23 -0.72 -13.88
CA ALA A 207 -12.48 -1.01 -15.29
C ALA A 207 -11.63 -2.21 -15.76
N GLY A 208 -12.23 -3.10 -16.56
CA GLY A 208 -11.55 -4.30 -17.07
C GLY A 208 -11.62 -5.51 -16.13
N THR A 209 -11.98 -5.34 -14.86
CA THR A 209 -12.20 -6.46 -13.93
C THR A 209 -13.51 -7.21 -14.22
N LYS A 210 -13.66 -8.42 -13.66
CA LYS A 210 -14.93 -9.16 -13.74
C LYS A 210 -16.05 -8.39 -13.03
N LEU A 211 -15.78 -7.81 -11.86
CA LEU A 211 -16.72 -6.98 -11.12
C LEU A 211 -17.13 -5.75 -11.94
N GLY A 212 -16.17 -5.03 -12.53
CA GLY A 212 -16.45 -3.87 -13.38
C GLY A 212 -17.37 -4.19 -14.55
N ARG A 213 -17.17 -5.34 -15.19
CA ARG A 213 -18.07 -5.83 -16.25
C ARG A 213 -19.45 -6.17 -15.72
N GLN A 214 -19.57 -6.83 -14.56
CA GLN A 214 -20.85 -7.14 -13.95
C GLN A 214 -21.64 -5.87 -13.61
N VAL A 215 -20.99 -4.87 -12.99
CA VAL A 215 -21.60 -3.58 -12.65
C VAL A 215 -22.04 -2.83 -13.93
N SER A 216 -21.23 -2.81 -14.98
CA SER A 216 -21.61 -2.19 -16.26
C SER A 216 -22.81 -2.85 -16.94
N LEU A 217 -23.11 -4.10 -16.57
CA LEU A 217 -24.29 -4.85 -17.03
C LEU A 217 -25.48 -4.78 -16.07
N GLY A 218 -25.41 -3.93 -15.02
CA GLY A 218 -26.49 -3.66 -14.09
C GLY A 218 -26.46 -4.45 -12.77
N ALA A 219 -25.34 -5.15 -12.47
CA ALA A 219 -25.15 -5.67 -11.12
C ALA A 219 -25.00 -4.54 -10.09
N PRO A 220 -25.40 -4.75 -8.82
CA PRO A 220 -25.22 -3.75 -7.78
C PRO A 220 -23.75 -3.30 -7.66
N ALA A 221 -23.54 -1.99 -7.62
CA ALA A 221 -22.26 -1.39 -7.30
C ALA A 221 -22.14 -1.18 -5.78
N PRO A 222 -20.91 -1.12 -5.20
CA PRO A 222 -20.72 -0.63 -3.85
C PRO A 222 -21.35 0.75 -3.66
N ASP A 223 -22.00 0.94 -2.51
CA ASP A 223 -22.68 2.20 -2.14
C ASP A 223 -21.74 3.04 -1.27
N PRO A 224 -21.40 4.29 -1.64
CA PRO A 224 -20.46 5.14 -0.89
C PRO A 224 -20.93 5.46 0.53
N ASP A 225 -22.24 5.64 0.77
CA ASP A 225 -22.78 5.94 2.10
C ASP A 225 -22.67 4.72 3.02
N ILE A 226 -22.92 3.52 2.48
CA ILE A 226 -22.69 2.26 3.17
C ILE A 226 -21.21 2.09 3.48
N GLN A 227 -20.32 2.37 2.52
CA GLN A 227 -18.87 2.30 2.74
C GLN A 227 -18.41 3.26 3.83
N ALA A 228 -18.91 4.49 3.85
CA ALA A 228 -18.61 5.47 4.91
C ALA A 228 -19.07 4.98 6.30
N SER A 229 -20.27 4.41 6.40
CA SER A 229 -20.76 3.80 7.64
C SER A 229 -19.88 2.64 8.12
N ARG A 230 -19.47 1.75 7.22
CA ARG A 230 -18.60 0.60 7.54
C ARG A 230 -17.20 1.01 7.93
N PHE A 231 -16.66 2.04 7.29
CA PHE A 231 -15.40 2.64 7.71
C PHE A 231 -15.47 3.11 9.17
N ALA A 232 -16.53 3.85 9.53
CA ALA A 232 -16.72 4.35 10.90
C ALA A 232 -16.83 3.21 11.93
N ILE A 233 -17.50 2.11 11.58
CA ILE A 233 -17.58 0.90 12.42
C ILE A 233 -16.18 0.33 12.65
N ALA A 234 -15.39 0.14 11.58
CA ALA A 234 -14.03 -0.40 11.68
C ALA A 234 -13.13 0.51 12.51
N ASP A 235 -13.11 1.81 12.22
CA ASP A 235 -12.29 2.80 12.94
C ASP A 235 -12.59 2.78 14.45
N SER A 236 -13.88 2.79 14.83
CA SER A 236 -14.29 2.74 16.24
C SER A 236 -13.83 1.46 16.95
N ILE A 237 -14.00 0.29 16.32
CA ILE A 237 -13.66 -0.99 16.95
C ILE A 237 -12.15 -1.14 17.04
N LEU A 238 -11.41 -0.84 15.99
CA LEU A 238 -9.96 -0.99 15.94
C LEU A 238 -9.29 -0.08 16.97
N ILE A 239 -9.72 1.18 17.06
CA ILE A 239 -9.21 2.14 18.07
C ILE A 239 -9.52 1.64 19.49
N ALA A 240 -10.74 1.20 19.75
CA ALA A 240 -11.13 0.67 21.06
C ALA A 240 -10.31 -0.54 21.49
N ASN A 241 -9.70 -1.26 20.54
CA ASN A 241 -8.85 -2.43 20.78
C ASN A 241 -7.34 -2.14 20.65
N GLY A 242 -6.94 -0.85 20.67
CA GLY A 242 -5.55 -0.43 20.75
C GLY A 242 -4.80 -0.44 19.41
N LEU A 243 -5.53 -0.46 18.29
CA LEU A 243 -4.94 -0.20 16.97
C LEU A 243 -5.22 1.25 16.58
N THR A 244 -4.19 2.02 16.35
CA THR A 244 -4.31 3.44 15.98
C THR A 244 -4.22 3.57 14.46
N ARG A 245 -5.14 4.31 13.87
CA ARG A 245 -5.09 4.63 12.44
C ARG A 245 -3.91 5.57 12.16
N TYR A 246 -3.00 5.18 11.28
CA TYR A 246 -1.84 5.99 10.92
C TYR A 246 -1.91 6.55 9.48
N GLU A 247 -2.76 5.97 8.63
CA GLU A 247 -3.10 6.51 7.32
C GLU A 247 -4.55 6.11 6.94
N VAL A 248 -5.00 6.42 5.71
CA VAL A 248 -6.41 6.30 5.29
C VAL A 248 -6.99 4.91 5.54
N SER A 249 -6.26 3.84 5.20
CA SER A 249 -6.78 2.48 5.18
C SER A 249 -6.17 1.55 6.23
N ASN A 250 -5.19 2.03 7.02
CA ASN A 250 -4.39 1.16 7.88
C ASN A 250 -4.37 1.58 9.35
N TRP A 251 -4.55 0.59 10.21
CA TRP A 251 -4.47 0.70 11.68
C TRP A 251 -3.41 -0.27 12.22
N SER A 252 -2.65 0.17 13.20
CA SER A 252 -1.62 -0.67 13.82
C SER A 252 -1.53 -0.46 15.32
N ARG A 253 -0.95 -1.44 16.01
CA ARG A 253 -0.37 -1.20 17.32
C ARG A 253 0.86 -0.30 17.18
N PRO A 254 1.21 0.51 18.19
CA PRO A 254 2.39 1.35 18.13
C PRO A 254 3.66 0.55 17.77
N GLY A 255 4.38 0.98 16.73
CA GLY A 255 5.60 0.32 16.26
C GLY A 255 5.39 -0.79 15.24
N HIS A 256 4.15 -1.02 14.82
CA HIS A 256 3.80 -2.00 13.77
C HIS A 256 3.19 -1.35 12.53
N GLU A 257 3.37 -0.04 12.37
CA GLU A 257 3.04 0.64 11.11
C GLU A 257 3.87 0.02 9.98
N CYS A 258 3.27 -0.24 8.84
CA CYS A 258 4.02 -0.73 7.67
C CYS A 258 5.04 0.32 7.23
N VAL A 259 6.32 -0.01 7.37
CA VAL A 259 7.42 0.93 7.06
C VAL A 259 7.41 1.28 5.58
N TYR A 260 7.25 0.29 4.69
CA TYR A 260 7.18 0.53 3.25
C TYR A 260 6.05 1.49 2.87
N ASN A 261 4.81 1.27 3.35
CA ASN A 261 3.69 2.18 3.08
C ASN A 261 3.97 3.58 3.61
N SER A 262 4.59 3.67 4.78
CA SER A 262 4.94 4.94 5.41
C SER A 262 5.98 5.72 4.61
N ILE A 263 6.95 5.03 3.99
CA ILE A 263 7.92 5.63 3.05
C ILE A 263 7.16 6.24 1.86
N VAL A 264 6.26 5.48 1.23
CA VAL A 264 5.46 5.95 0.08
C VAL A 264 4.65 7.19 0.45
N TRP A 265 3.93 7.18 1.58
CA TRP A 265 3.10 8.30 2.01
C TRP A 265 3.89 9.50 2.54
N ALA A 266 5.17 9.33 2.83
CA ALA A 266 6.09 10.42 3.16
C ALA A 266 6.83 10.97 1.94
N GLN A 267 6.48 10.52 0.71
CA GLN A 267 7.21 10.82 -0.53
C GLN A 267 8.69 10.42 -0.44
N GLY A 268 8.99 9.33 0.27
CA GLY A 268 10.33 8.76 0.33
C GLY A 268 10.66 7.95 -0.92
N ASP A 269 11.94 7.72 -1.14
CA ASP A 269 12.43 6.98 -2.29
C ASP A 269 12.24 5.48 -2.13
N TYR A 270 11.81 4.81 -3.20
CA TYR A 270 11.73 3.35 -3.25
C TYR A 270 11.97 2.81 -4.66
N LEU A 271 12.73 1.73 -4.71
CA LEU A 271 12.97 0.94 -5.91
C LEU A 271 11.79 -0.01 -6.16
N ALA A 272 11.62 -0.45 -7.42
CA ALA A 272 10.56 -1.40 -7.74
C ALA A 272 10.99 -2.37 -8.84
N TYR A 273 10.71 -3.66 -8.64
CA TYR A 273 11.11 -4.75 -9.52
C TYR A 273 9.95 -5.68 -9.81
N GLY A 274 9.99 -6.30 -10.99
CA GLY A 274 8.94 -7.20 -11.45
C GLY A 274 7.90 -6.52 -12.35
N ASN A 275 7.08 -7.33 -13.02
CA ASN A 275 6.09 -6.81 -13.95
C ASN A 275 5.05 -5.94 -13.26
N GLY A 276 4.74 -4.77 -13.83
CA GLY A 276 3.75 -3.84 -13.30
C GLY A 276 4.17 -3.15 -12.00
N ALA A 277 5.40 -3.33 -11.52
CA ALA A 277 5.91 -2.64 -10.35
C ALA A 277 6.08 -1.13 -10.63
N HIS A 278 5.81 -0.32 -9.61
CA HIS A 278 5.96 1.14 -9.65
C HIS A 278 7.00 1.57 -8.62
N GLY A 279 7.96 2.38 -9.04
CA GLY A 279 9.01 2.96 -8.22
C GLY A 279 8.95 4.47 -8.17
N PHE A 280 9.62 5.05 -7.18
CA PHE A 280 9.84 6.49 -7.06
C PHE A 280 11.25 6.74 -6.52
N LEU A 281 12.08 7.40 -7.30
CA LEU A 281 13.46 7.67 -6.94
C LEU A 281 13.88 9.05 -7.47
N ASP A 282 14.37 9.92 -6.60
CA ASP A 282 14.86 11.27 -6.95
C ASP A 282 13.84 12.07 -7.80
N GLY A 283 12.55 12.01 -7.47
CA GLY A 283 11.50 12.70 -8.20
C GLY A 283 11.06 12.03 -9.50
N VAL A 284 11.60 10.87 -9.83
CA VAL A 284 11.19 10.08 -11.00
C VAL A 284 10.28 8.94 -10.57
N ARG A 285 9.03 8.98 -11.02
CA ARG A 285 8.11 7.86 -10.90
C ARG A 285 8.24 6.97 -12.10
N SER A 286 8.58 5.68 -11.90
CA SER A 286 8.73 4.69 -12.95
C SER A 286 7.68 3.59 -12.83
N ARG A 287 7.42 2.91 -13.93
CA ARG A 287 6.58 1.70 -13.94
C ARG A 287 7.12 0.69 -14.94
N ASN A 288 7.10 -0.58 -14.57
CA ASN A 288 7.48 -1.69 -15.44
C ASN A 288 6.33 -2.15 -16.35
N PHE A 289 6.66 -2.90 -17.42
CA PHE A 289 5.65 -3.54 -18.26
C PHE A 289 4.71 -4.39 -17.42
N ARG A 290 3.40 -4.14 -17.55
CA ARG A 290 2.36 -4.88 -16.83
C ARG A 290 2.20 -6.32 -17.34
N HIS A 291 2.36 -6.52 -18.66
CA HIS A 291 2.20 -7.83 -19.29
C HIS A 291 3.43 -8.71 -19.02
N LEU A 292 3.20 -9.87 -18.38
CA LEU A 292 4.27 -10.76 -17.90
C LEU A 292 5.28 -11.15 -18.99
N GLU A 293 4.83 -11.62 -20.16
CA GLU A 293 5.76 -12.03 -21.24
C GLU A 293 6.53 -10.87 -21.85
N THR A 294 5.98 -9.65 -21.85
CA THR A 294 6.69 -8.46 -22.32
C THR A 294 7.81 -8.11 -21.34
N TYR A 295 7.52 -8.16 -20.04
CA TYR A 295 8.50 -7.97 -18.99
C TYR A 295 9.63 -9.00 -19.06
N LEU A 296 9.29 -10.29 -19.09
CA LEU A 296 10.27 -11.37 -19.15
C LEU A 296 11.20 -11.21 -20.34
N ARG A 297 10.65 -10.93 -21.52
CA ARG A 297 11.43 -10.77 -22.76
C ARG A 297 12.39 -9.57 -22.70
N ALA A 298 11.96 -8.43 -22.12
CA ALA A 298 12.83 -7.28 -21.97
C ALA A 298 14.04 -7.63 -21.09
N VAL A 299 13.79 -8.21 -19.90
CA VAL A 299 14.86 -8.57 -18.97
C VAL A 299 15.80 -9.64 -19.55
N GLU A 300 15.28 -10.69 -20.20
CA GLU A 300 16.06 -11.75 -20.85
C GLU A 300 16.97 -11.21 -21.95
N ASN A 301 16.53 -10.17 -22.65
CA ASN A 301 17.32 -9.45 -23.65
C ASN A 301 18.29 -8.42 -23.04
N ARG A 302 18.31 -8.26 -21.71
CA ARG A 302 19.04 -7.21 -21.00
C ARG A 302 18.61 -5.80 -21.40
N GLU A 303 17.33 -5.64 -21.73
CA GLU A 303 16.67 -4.36 -21.96
C GLU A 303 15.93 -3.91 -20.70
N SER A 304 15.80 -2.60 -20.48
CA SER A 304 15.03 -2.07 -19.35
C SER A 304 13.57 -2.56 -19.44
N PRO A 305 12.99 -3.12 -18.38
CA PRO A 305 11.59 -3.48 -18.34
C PRO A 305 10.67 -2.27 -18.10
N THR A 306 11.21 -1.05 -18.03
CA THR A 306 10.47 0.19 -17.78
C THR A 306 9.52 0.50 -18.94
N ALA A 307 8.23 0.58 -18.64
CA ALA A 307 7.18 0.91 -19.61
C ALA A 307 6.91 2.42 -19.69
N GLY A 308 7.31 3.18 -18.69
CA GLY A 308 7.14 4.63 -18.67
C GLY A 308 7.72 5.25 -17.41
N GLU A 309 8.07 6.54 -17.55
CA GLU A 309 8.59 7.38 -16.49
C GLU A 309 7.86 8.71 -16.46
N GLU A 310 7.70 9.28 -15.28
CA GLU A 310 7.17 10.61 -15.03
C GLU A 310 8.17 11.37 -14.17
N PHE A 311 8.61 12.51 -14.65
CA PHE A 311 9.60 13.36 -13.98
C PHE A 311 8.87 14.46 -13.21
N LEU A 312 8.81 14.31 -11.90
CA LEU A 312 8.21 15.31 -11.01
C LEU A 312 9.29 16.29 -10.56
N THR A 313 9.11 17.55 -10.88
CA THR A 313 10.05 18.62 -10.51
C THR A 313 9.30 19.85 -10.04
N GLY A 314 9.93 20.69 -9.22
CA GLY A 314 9.36 21.96 -8.80
C GLY A 314 7.95 21.81 -8.24
N TRP A 315 6.98 22.43 -8.93
CA TRP A 315 5.59 22.44 -8.46
C TRP A 315 4.92 21.06 -8.50
N ASP A 316 5.18 20.24 -9.49
CA ASP A 316 4.58 18.92 -9.61
C ASP A 316 5.04 17.98 -8.46
N LEU A 317 6.32 18.10 -8.10
CA LEU A 317 6.88 17.37 -6.94
C LEU A 317 6.24 17.84 -5.62
N GLU A 318 6.00 19.15 -5.48
CA GLU A 318 5.35 19.71 -4.29
C GLU A 318 3.87 19.30 -4.20
N LEU A 319 3.13 19.29 -5.33
CA LEU A 319 1.76 18.79 -5.36
C LEU A 319 1.70 17.30 -5.01
N ASP A 320 2.63 16.51 -5.53
CA ASP A 320 2.73 15.08 -5.19
C ASP A 320 3.00 14.88 -3.68
N ARG A 321 3.89 15.69 -3.10
CA ARG A 321 4.16 15.65 -1.64
C ARG A 321 2.89 15.86 -0.81
N ILE A 322 2.04 16.81 -1.20
CA ILE A 322 0.76 17.05 -0.53
C ILE A 322 -0.20 15.90 -0.82
N PHE A 323 -0.27 15.46 -2.07
CA PHE A 323 -1.16 14.39 -2.53
C PHE A 323 -0.95 13.08 -1.76
N VAL A 324 0.30 12.63 -1.62
CA VAL A 324 0.59 11.41 -0.84
C VAL A 324 0.51 11.66 0.66
N GLY A 325 0.99 12.83 1.12
CA GLY A 325 1.10 13.16 2.53
C GLY A 325 -0.24 13.37 3.25
N LEU A 326 -1.28 13.86 2.55
CA LEU A 326 -2.63 14.02 3.11
C LEU A 326 -3.36 12.70 3.39
N ARG A 327 -2.83 11.58 2.91
CA ARG A 327 -3.33 10.25 3.28
C ARG A 327 -2.93 9.86 4.71
N ARG A 328 -1.89 10.47 5.27
CA ARG A 328 -1.44 10.19 6.64
C ARG A 328 -2.34 10.85 7.68
N SER A 329 -2.63 10.13 8.77
CA SER A 329 -3.39 10.68 9.90
C SER A 329 -2.68 11.86 10.58
N ALA A 330 -1.35 11.91 10.49
CA ALA A 330 -0.54 13.04 10.95
C ALA A 330 -0.59 14.24 9.99
N GLY A 331 -1.19 14.10 8.81
CA GLY A 331 -1.20 15.12 7.77
C GLY A 331 0.17 15.35 7.15
N VAL A 332 0.35 16.51 6.51
CA VAL A 332 1.56 16.90 5.79
C VAL A 332 1.96 18.33 6.17
N ALA A 333 3.26 18.62 6.14
CA ALA A 333 3.74 19.99 6.34
C ALA A 333 3.14 20.95 5.28
N VAL A 334 2.75 22.14 5.69
CA VAL A 334 2.09 23.12 4.81
C VAL A 334 2.93 23.39 3.56
N GLY A 335 4.21 23.70 3.69
CA GLY A 335 5.08 23.97 2.56
C GLY A 335 4.54 25.03 1.58
N PRO A 336 5.15 25.18 0.40
CA PRO A 336 4.66 26.11 -0.64
C PRO A 336 3.26 25.77 -1.15
N GLY A 337 3.01 24.50 -1.47
CA GLY A 337 1.73 24.04 -2.01
C GLY A 337 0.58 24.11 -1.02
N GLY A 338 0.85 23.83 0.24
CA GLY A 338 -0.15 24.00 1.31
C GLY A 338 -0.54 25.46 1.52
N ARG A 339 0.39 26.43 1.38
CA ARG A 339 0.06 27.85 1.41
C ARG A 339 -0.86 28.24 0.25
N VAL A 340 -0.61 27.71 -0.95
CA VAL A 340 -1.51 27.92 -2.10
C VAL A 340 -2.88 27.30 -1.84
N PHE A 341 -2.94 26.07 -1.29
CA PHE A 341 -4.19 25.42 -0.90
C PHE A 341 -5.00 26.26 0.11
N ILE A 342 -4.34 26.78 1.15
CA ILE A 342 -4.97 27.65 2.17
C ILE A 342 -5.51 28.95 1.55
N GLY A 343 -4.85 29.50 0.52
CA GLY A 343 -5.26 30.71 -0.18
C GLY A 343 -6.29 30.47 -1.30
N ASP A 344 -6.47 29.24 -1.72
CA ASP A 344 -7.41 28.85 -2.77
C ASP A 344 -8.86 28.85 -2.26
N GLY A 345 -9.82 29.26 -3.11
CA GLY A 345 -11.22 29.35 -2.69
C GLY A 345 -11.87 28.01 -2.36
N ASP A 346 -11.49 26.94 -3.06
CA ASP A 346 -11.98 25.58 -2.75
C ASP A 346 -11.31 25.03 -1.51
N GLY A 347 -10.00 25.29 -1.35
CA GLY A 347 -9.25 24.96 -0.14
C GLY A 347 -9.84 25.63 1.11
N GLN A 348 -10.17 26.92 1.04
CA GLN A 348 -10.82 27.66 2.13
C GLN A 348 -12.17 27.05 2.50
N ARG A 349 -13.01 26.70 1.50
CA ARG A 349 -14.29 26.03 1.76
C ARG A 349 -14.13 24.70 2.51
N LEU A 350 -13.14 23.90 2.16
CA LEU A 350 -12.85 22.65 2.85
C LEU A 350 -12.36 22.86 4.29
N ILE A 351 -11.59 23.93 4.55
CA ILE A 351 -11.16 24.32 5.89
C ILE A 351 -12.34 24.83 6.72
N GLU A 352 -13.16 25.72 6.18
CA GLU A 352 -14.36 26.25 6.85
C GLU A 352 -15.39 25.15 7.18
N ALA A 353 -15.52 24.15 6.29
CA ALA A 353 -16.35 22.97 6.51
C ALA A 353 -15.77 21.97 7.54
N GLY A 354 -14.55 22.19 8.05
CA GLY A 354 -13.88 21.28 8.97
C GLY A 354 -13.41 19.96 8.34
N VAL A 355 -13.39 19.88 7.02
CA VAL A 355 -12.88 18.69 6.29
C VAL A 355 -11.36 18.64 6.36
N VAL A 356 -10.71 19.80 6.28
CA VAL A 356 -9.27 19.97 6.44
C VAL A 356 -9.01 20.90 7.62
N SER A 357 -8.07 20.54 8.49
CA SER A 357 -7.56 21.43 9.52
C SER A 357 -6.17 21.93 9.19
N VAL A 358 -5.86 23.14 9.70
CA VAL A 358 -4.53 23.75 9.66
C VAL A 358 -4.07 23.92 11.09
N ASN A 359 -3.16 23.03 11.53
CA ASN A 359 -2.65 23.03 12.90
C ASN A 359 -1.15 23.38 12.89
N GLY A 360 -0.82 24.65 13.21
CA GLY A 360 0.54 25.16 13.10
C GLY A 360 1.00 25.14 11.64
N ASP A 361 2.03 24.35 11.36
CA ASP A 361 2.62 24.18 10.02
C ASP A 361 2.09 22.95 9.25
N ARG A 362 0.99 22.35 9.69
CA ARG A 362 0.46 21.11 9.10
C ARG A 362 -0.95 21.25 8.56
N LEU A 363 -1.16 20.63 7.40
CA LEU A 363 -2.46 20.34 6.82
C LEU A 363 -2.84 18.91 7.16
N LYS A 364 -4.08 18.69 7.59
CA LYS A 364 -4.61 17.37 7.92
C LYS A 364 -6.04 17.22 7.42
N VAL A 365 -6.36 16.08 6.81
CA VAL A 365 -7.72 15.68 6.50
C VAL A 365 -8.35 15.06 7.76
N GLU A 366 -9.41 15.66 8.28
CA GLU A 366 -10.06 15.21 9.51
C GLU A 366 -10.99 14.02 9.25
N ASN A 367 -11.67 13.99 8.12
CA ASN A 367 -12.46 12.84 7.71
C ASN A 367 -11.77 12.09 6.56
N PRO A 368 -11.14 10.92 6.81
CA PRO A 368 -10.41 10.18 5.80
C PRO A 368 -11.25 9.73 4.61
N MET A 369 -12.57 9.59 4.77
CA MET A 369 -13.48 9.28 3.65
C MET A 369 -13.60 10.43 2.62
N LEU A 370 -13.19 11.63 3.00
CA LEU A 370 -13.16 12.80 2.10
C LEU A 370 -11.77 13.10 1.55
N THR A 371 -10.79 12.23 1.79
CA THR A 371 -9.42 12.44 1.31
C THR A 371 -9.37 12.65 -0.19
N ASP A 372 -10.05 11.83 -0.98
CA ASP A 372 -10.04 11.96 -2.46
C ASP A 372 -10.69 13.26 -2.95
N GLU A 373 -11.67 13.78 -2.23
CA GLU A 373 -12.26 15.09 -2.53
C GLU A 373 -11.26 16.22 -2.30
N VAL A 374 -10.54 16.18 -1.18
CA VAL A 374 -9.46 17.13 -0.89
C VAL A 374 -8.36 17.03 -1.94
N LEU A 375 -7.97 15.81 -2.34
CA LEU A 375 -6.93 15.58 -3.34
C LEU A 375 -7.31 16.09 -4.73
N ARG A 376 -8.59 16.06 -5.10
CA ARG A 376 -9.05 16.69 -6.36
C ARG A 376 -8.80 18.21 -6.37
N VAL A 377 -9.02 18.87 -5.23
CA VAL A 377 -8.69 20.31 -5.09
C VAL A 377 -7.18 20.51 -5.21
N VAL A 378 -6.37 19.69 -4.52
CA VAL A 378 -4.90 19.76 -4.61
C VAL A 378 -4.41 19.64 -6.04
N LEU A 379 -4.92 18.68 -6.82
CA LEU A 379 -4.55 18.48 -8.22
C LEU A 379 -4.99 19.65 -9.15
N GLY A 380 -5.98 20.44 -8.73
CA GLY A 380 -6.44 21.63 -9.43
C GLY A 380 -5.62 22.90 -9.16
N LEU A 381 -4.75 22.87 -8.15
CA LEU A 381 -3.97 24.05 -7.76
C LEU A 381 -2.98 24.48 -8.84
N LYS A 382 -2.93 25.78 -9.09
CA LYS A 382 -2.00 26.38 -10.04
C LYS A 382 -1.11 27.38 -9.32
N VAL A 383 0.15 27.41 -9.67
CA VAL A 383 1.03 28.52 -9.27
C VAL A 383 0.56 29.78 -10.03
N GLY A 384 0.19 30.85 -9.29
CA GLY A 384 0.09 32.18 -9.89
C GLY A 384 1.48 32.62 -10.39
N GLU A 385 1.53 33.57 -11.31
CA GLU A 385 2.81 34.12 -11.83
C GLU A 385 3.72 34.69 -10.72
N HIS A 386 3.18 34.90 -9.53
CA HIS A 386 3.90 35.27 -8.31
C HIS A 386 3.48 34.33 -7.18
N GLY A 387 4.44 33.67 -6.53
CA GLY A 387 4.21 32.92 -5.29
C GLY A 387 3.63 33.82 -4.19
N PRO A 388 3.04 33.28 -3.12
CA PRO A 388 2.37 34.01 -2.05
C PRO A 388 3.26 35.09 -1.35
N ASP A 389 4.57 35.04 -1.51
CA ASP A 389 5.52 35.98 -0.95
C ASP A 389 6.13 36.95 -1.98
N GLY A 390 5.59 37.03 -3.22
CA GLY A 390 6.08 37.93 -4.25
C GLY A 390 7.41 37.52 -4.90
N ASP A 391 8.02 36.45 -4.45
CA ASP A 391 9.21 35.86 -5.08
C ASP A 391 8.82 35.00 -6.28
N THR A 392 9.52 35.24 -7.38
CA THR A 392 9.33 34.42 -8.60
C THR A 392 9.78 33.00 -8.29
N LEU A 393 8.84 32.07 -8.12
CA LEU A 393 9.12 30.64 -7.82
C LEU A 393 10.02 29.95 -8.86
N MET A 394 10.28 30.60 -10.00
CA MET A 394 11.20 30.12 -11.06
C MET A 394 12.69 30.22 -10.67
N GLY A 395 13.06 30.93 -9.61
CA GLY A 395 14.46 31.14 -9.18
C GLY A 395 14.95 30.24 -8.05
N ALA A 396 14.07 29.54 -7.36
CA ALA A 396 14.42 28.74 -6.19
C ALA A 396 14.76 27.27 -6.48
N TYR A 397 14.61 26.84 -7.74
CA TYR A 397 14.77 25.43 -8.18
C TYR A 397 15.68 25.29 -9.43
N ALA A 398 16.58 26.25 -9.67
CA ALA A 398 17.63 26.15 -10.69
C ALA A 398 18.93 25.58 -10.11
#